data_1fa747a9ae29f0f5aaf3ed40f4212652
#
_entry.id   1fa747a9ae29f0f5aaf3ed40f4212652
#
_cell.length_a   1.000
_cell.length_b   1.000
_cell.length_c   1.000
_cell.angle_alpha   90.00
_cell.angle_beta   90.00
_cell.angle_gamma   90.00
#
_symmetry.space_group_name_H-M   'P 1'
#
loop_
_entity.id
_entity.type
_entity.pdbx_description
1 polymer ?
#
loop_
_entity_poly.entity_id
_entity_poly.type
_entity_poly.pdbx_seq_one_letter_code
_entity_poly.pdbx_strand_id
1 'polypeptide(L)'
;AEVWGFRKARLIIWSGFAMNFFVVMLGLIAVALPAAPFWEGEAHFNFVFGMAPRIVAASLTAFLVGSFLNAYVMSRMKVASGGRHFSARAIWSTVIGETADSLIFFPVAFGGIIAWPELLVMMCIQIVLKSLYEVLILPVTIRVVAAIKRIDGSDVYDQDISYNTVSYTHLTLP
;
A
#
# COMPACT_ATOMS: atom_id res chain seq x y z
N ALA A 1 5.31 -8.60 5.84
CA ALA A 1 4.66 -9.63 6.67
C ALA A 1 5.36 -10.98 6.57
N GLU A 2 5.79 -11.42 5.36
CA GLU A 2 6.31 -12.78 5.14
C GLU A 2 7.56 -13.14 5.98
N VAL A 3 8.50 -12.22 6.14
CA VAL A 3 9.76 -12.47 6.89
C VAL A 3 9.59 -12.13 8.37
N TRP A 4 9.15 -10.92 8.64
CA TRP A 4 9.15 -10.33 9.99
C TRP A 4 7.75 -10.25 10.66
N GLY A 5 6.74 -10.87 10.05
CA GLY A 5 5.39 -10.91 10.58
C GLY A 5 4.60 -9.60 10.45
N PHE A 6 3.35 -9.64 10.89
CA PHE A 6 2.40 -8.52 10.77
C PHE A 6 2.78 -7.30 11.62
N ARG A 7 3.41 -7.49 12.78
CA ARG A 7 3.82 -6.38 13.66
C ARG A 7 4.79 -5.42 12.97
N LYS A 8 5.86 -5.96 12.33
CA LYS A 8 6.81 -5.14 11.59
C LYS A 8 6.22 -4.61 10.27
N ALA A 9 5.39 -5.40 9.59
CA ALA A 9 4.65 -4.94 8.43
C ALA A 9 3.79 -3.70 8.76
N ARG A 10 3.07 -3.73 9.88
CA ARG A 10 2.29 -2.59 10.37
C ARG A 10 3.14 -1.34 10.59
N LEU A 11 4.32 -1.46 11.21
CA LEU A 11 5.23 -0.34 11.39
C LEU A 11 5.69 0.26 10.04
N ILE A 12 6.05 -0.61 9.09
CA ILE A 12 6.46 -0.20 7.74
C ILE A 12 5.31 0.53 7.02
N ILE A 13 4.07 0.02 7.12
CA ILE A 13 2.89 0.65 6.52
C ILE A 13 2.67 2.05 7.10
N TRP A 14 2.71 2.21 8.43
CA TRP A 14 2.56 3.51 9.06
C TRP A 14 3.70 4.46 8.72
N SER A 15 4.94 3.98 8.62
CA SER A 15 6.07 4.80 8.18
C SER A 15 5.90 5.25 6.73
N GLY A 16 5.48 4.35 5.84
CA GLY A 16 5.19 4.68 4.44
C GLY A 16 4.04 5.69 4.31
N PHE A 17 2.99 5.53 5.11
CA PHE A 17 1.88 6.48 5.17
C PHE A 17 2.36 7.88 5.63
N ALA A 18 3.14 7.96 6.70
CA ALA A 18 3.67 9.22 7.21
C ALA A 18 4.58 9.91 6.19
N MET A 19 5.45 9.15 5.52
CA MET A 19 6.32 9.69 4.47
C MET A 19 5.53 10.17 3.25
N ASN A 20 4.53 9.41 2.82
CA ASN A 20 3.66 9.82 1.71
C ASN A 20 2.87 11.08 2.07
N PHE A 21 2.28 11.15 3.26
CA PHE A 21 1.60 12.33 3.77
C PHE A 21 2.53 13.54 3.81
N PHE A 22 3.76 13.37 4.31
CA PHE A 22 4.77 14.43 4.36
C PHE A 22 5.10 14.98 2.97
N VAL A 23 5.35 14.11 1.97
CA VAL A 23 5.62 14.52 0.59
C VAL A 23 4.46 15.31 -0.01
N VAL A 24 3.23 14.85 0.23
CA VAL A 24 2.02 15.55 -0.23
C VAL A 24 1.91 16.93 0.42
N MET A 25 2.13 17.03 1.73
CA MET A 25 2.10 18.32 2.44
C MET A 25 3.16 19.28 1.91
N LEU A 26 4.38 18.79 1.63
CA LEU A 26 5.42 19.62 0.99
C LEU A 26 4.99 20.11 -0.40
N GLY A 27 4.36 19.26 -1.20
CA GLY A 27 3.83 19.65 -2.51
C GLY A 27 2.75 20.75 -2.40
N LEU A 28 1.82 20.63 -1.46
CA LEU A 28 0.79 21.65 -1.22
C LEU A 28 1.39 22.98 -0.71
N ILE A 29 2.38 22.92 0.18
CA ILE A 29 3.11 24.11 0.64
C ILE A 29 3.82 24.77 -0.55
N ALA A 30 4.49 23.99 -1.39
CA ALA A 30 5.20 24.52 -2.56
C ALA A 30 4.25 25.20 -3.56
N VAL A 31 3.04 24.64 -3.79
CA VAL A 31 1.99 25.28 -4.60
C VAL A 31 1.51 26.60 -4.01
N ALA A 32 1.47 26.73 -2.66
CA ALA A 32 1.02 27.95 -1.97
C ALA A 32 2.09 29.06 -1.97
N LEU A 33 3.34 28.75 -2.28
CA LEU A 33 4.41 29.74 -2.37
C LEU A 33 4.37 30.48 -3.71
N PRO A 34 4.60 31.81 -3.73
CA PRO A 34 4.66 32.54 -4.98
C PRO A 34 5.84 32.07 -5.83
N ALA A 35 5.59 31.84 -7.12
CA ALA A 35 6.63 31.44 -8.05
C ALA A 35 7.64 32.55 -8.30
N ALA A 36 8.88 32.16 -8.62
CA ALA A 36 9.89 33.13 -9.04
C ALA A 36 9.47 33.78 -10.39
N PRO A 37 9.63 35.11 -10.57
CA PRO A 37 9.14 35.83 -11.76
C PRO A 37 9.70 35.32 -13.10
N PHE A 38 10.83 34.65 -13.07
CA PHE A 38 11.49 34.08 -14.25
C PHE A 38 11.13 32.61 -14.53
N TRP A 39 10.30 32.00 -13.67
CA TRP A 39 9.96 30.60 -13.82
C TRP A 39 8.63 30.41 -14.54
N GLU A 40 8.67 29.87 -15.74
CA GLU A 40 7.49 29.66 -16.60
C GLU A 40 6.72 28.35 -16.28
N GLY A 41 7.28 27.51 -15.42
CA GLY A 41 6.72 26.17 -15.09
C GLY A 41 5.58 26.17 -14.05
N GLU A 42 5.21 27.31 -13.47
CA GLU A 42 4.26 27.42 -12.37
C GLU A 42 2.90 26.76 -12.67
N ALA A 43 2.33 27.00 -13.82
CA ALA A 43 1.04 26.44 -14.20
C ALA A 43 1.05 24.89 -14.25
N HIS A 44 2.11 24.31 -14.78
CA HIS A 44 2.29 22.86 -14.86
C HIS A 44 2.56 22.24 -13.48
N PHE A 45 3.37 22.92 -12.68
CA PHE A 45 3.66 22.50 -11.31
C PHE A 45 2.39 22.52 -10.46
N ASN A 46 1.63 23.60 -10.50
CA ASN A 46 0.38 23.76 -9.77
C ASN A 46 -0.68 22.76 -10.26
N PHE A 47 -0.71 22.41 -11.54
CA PHE A 47 -1.57 21.37 -12.06
C PHE A 47 -1.24 19.99 -11.47
N VAL A 48 0.05 19.63 -11.38
CA VAL A 48 0.48 18.32 -10.88
C VAL A 48 0.32 18.22 -9.36
N PHE A 49 0.81 19.21 -8.61
CA PHE A 49 0.84 19.17 -7.15
C PHE A 49 -0.41 19.77 -6.49
N GLY A 50 -1.10 20.68 -7.18
CA GLY A 50 -2.38 21.26 -6.72
C GLY A 50 -3.60 20.40 -7.07
N MET A 51 -3.40 19.29 -7.78
CA MET A 51 -4.49 18.38 -8.12
C MET A 51 -5.14 17.82 -6.87
N ALA A 52 -6.25 18.39 -6.61
CA ALA A 52 -7.36 17.99 -5.75
C ALA A 52 -6.98 17.30 -4.41
N PRO A 53 -7.09 17.99 -3.29
CA PRO A 53 -7.00 17.41 -1.94
C PRO A 53 -7.82 16.13 -1.78
N ARG A 54 -8.91 16.01 -2.57
CA ARG A 54 -9.78 14.84 -2.64
C ARG A 54 -9.05 13.61 -3.18
N ILE A 55 -8.27 13.74 -4.28
CA ILE A 55 -7.50 12.62 -4.87
C ILE A 55 -6.41 12.16 -3.89
N VAL A 56 -5.74 13.11 -3.25
CA VAL A 56 -4.71 12.83 -2.24
C VAL A 56 -5.30 12.12 -1.03
N ALA A 57 -6.40 12.62 -0.48
CA ALA A 57 -7.08 11.99 0.65
C ALA A 57 -7.56 10.57 0.29
N ALA A 58 -8.13 10.40 -0.91
CA ALA A 58 -8.52 9.10 -1.43
C ALA A 58 -7.34 8.13 -1.53
N SER A 59 -6.21 8.59 -2.10
CA SER A 59 -5.00 7.81 -2.26
C SER A 59 -4.40 7.37 -0.92
N LEU A 60 -4.28 8.29 0.03
CA LEU A 60 -3.75 7.98 1.37
C LEU A 60 -4.64 6.97 2.12
N THR A 61 -5.95 7.14 2.06
CA THR A 61 -6.90 6.23 2.72
C THR A 61 -6.87 4.86 2.07
N ALA A 62 -6.91 4.80 0.74
CA ALA A 62 -6.85 3.56 -0.03
C ALA A 62 -5.55 2.80 0.23
N PHE A 63 -4.40 3.49 0.17
CA PHE A 63 -3.10 2.93 0.51
C PHE A 63 -3.07 2.29 1.90
N LEU A 64 -3.59 2.99 2.89
CA LEU A 64 -3.58 2.50 4.28
C LEU A 64 -4.40 1.21 4.40
N VAL A 65 -5.65 1.23 3.92
CA VAL A 65 -6.54 0.06 4.00
C VAL A 65 -6.02 -1.10 3.16
N GLY A 66 -5.63 -0.85 1.92
CA GLY A 66 -5.11 -1.87 1.00
C GLY A 66 -3.85 -2.53 1.54
N SER A 67 -2.90 -1.74 2.06
CA SER A 67 -1.64 -2.24 2.62
C SER A 67 -1.84 -3.07 3.89
N PHE A 68 -2.73 -2.63 4.79
CA PHE A 68 -3.05 -3.42 5.98
C PHE A 68 -3.75 -4.73 5.63
N LEU A 69 -4.69 -4.70 4.69
CA LEU A 69 -5.41 -5.89 4.26
C LEU A 69 -4.47 -6.88 3.58
N ASN A 70 -3.58 -6.41 2.70
CA ASN A 70 -2.54 -7.23 2.08
C ASN A 70 -1.65 -7.90 3.16
N ALA A 71 -1.12 -7.12 4.10
CA ALA A 71 -0.28 -7.64 5.17
C ALA A 71 -1.01 -8.63 6.08
N TYR A 72 -2.28 -8.36 6.40
CA TYR A 72 -3.14 -9.24 7.19
C TYR A 72 -3.37 -10.58 6.47
N VAL A 73 -3.79 -10.54 5.22
CA VAL A 73 -4.05 -11.75 4.41
C VAL A 73 -2.78 -12.58 4.26
N MET A 74 -1.65 -11.94 3.95
CA MET A 74 -0.35 -12.61 3.84
C MET A 74 0.01 -13.33 5.15
N SER A 75 -0.12 -12.68 6.29
CA SER A 75 0.17 -13.24 7.61
C SER A 75 -0.78 -14.41 7.94
N ARG A 76 -2.09 -14.23 7.78
CA ARG A 76 -3.09 -15.28 8.05
C ARG A 76 -2.89 -16.50 7.17
N MET A 77 -2.66 -16.30 5.89
CA MET A 77 -2.40 -17.40 4.96
C MET A 77 -1.07 -18.12 5.27
N LYS A 78 -0.05 -17.41 5.77
CA LYS A 78 1.21 -18.02 6.20
C LYS A 78 0.99 -18.97 7.37
N VAL A 79 0.28 -18.54 8.40
CA VAL A 79 -0.07 -19.37 9.56
C VAL A 79 -0.91 -20.58 9.13
N ALA A 80 -1.97 -20.36 8.36
CA ALA A 80 -2.87 -21.42 7.91
C ALA A 80 -2.18 -22.48 7.02
N SER A 81 -1.21 -22.08 6.19
CA SER A 81 -0.49 -22.99 5.29
C SER A 81 0.79 -23.59 5.89
N GLY A 82 1.13 -23.26 7.14
CA GLY A 82 2.40 -23.64 7.76
C GLY A 82 3.62 -23.15 6.95
N GLY A 83 3.51 -21.96 6.35
CA GLY A 83 4.55 -21.34 5.54
C GLY A 83 4.66 -21.83 4.10
N ARG A 84 3.84 -22.80 3.69
CA ARG A 84 3.85 -23.35 2.33
C ARG A 84 3.24 -22.37 1.31
N HIS A 85 3.44 -22.67 0.01
CA HIS A 85 2.80 -21.98 -1.11
C HIS A 85 2.95 -20.45 -1.08
N PHE A 86 4.19 -19.97 -0.88
CA PHE A 86 4.49 -18.52 -0.85
C PHE A 86 3.93 -17.76 -2.05
N SER A 87 4.09 -18.32 -3.27
CA SER A 87 3.60 -17.69 -4.51
C SER A 87 2.10 -17.44 -4.49
N ALA A 88 1.31 -18.43 -4.08
CA ALA A 88 -0.15 -18.29 -3.98
C ALA A 88 -0.52 -17.24 -2.91
N ARG A 89 0.18 -17.22 -1.77
CA ARG A 89 -0.05 -16.23 -0.71
C ARG A 89 0.26 -14.82 -1.18
N ALA A 90 1.38 -14.63 -1.88
CA ALA A 90 1.78 -13.34 -2.44
C ALA A 90 0.71 -12.82 -3.40
N ILE A 91 0.31 -13.64 -4.39
CA ILE A 91 -0.69 -13.25 -5.39
C ILE A 91 -2.03 -12.93 -4.72
N TRP A 92 -2.57 -13.82 -3.87
CA TRP A 92 -3.88 -13.60 -3.26
C TRP A 92 -3.91 -12.43 -2.30
N SER A 93 -2.85 -12.22 -1.51
CA SER A 93 -2.79 -11.05 -0.62
C SER A 93 -2.73 -9.75 -1.41
N THR A 94 -2.01 -9.72 -2.53
CA THR A 94 -1.97 -8.57 -3.43
C THR A 94 -3.33 -8.33 -4.08
N VAL A 95 -3.97 -9.34 -4.66
CA VAL A 95 -5.30 -9.19 -5.28
C VAL A 95 -6.32 -8.63 -4.30
N ILE A 96 -6.35 -9.13 -3.08
CA ILE A 96 -7.28 -8.67 -2.03
C ILE A 96 -6.95 -7.24 -1.60
N GLY A 97 -5.66 -6.92 -1.38
CA GLY A 97 -5.22 -5.57 -1.01
C GLY A 97 -5.52 -4.55 -2.10
N GLU A 98 -5.24 -4.87 -3.37
CA GLU A 98 -5.50 -4.00 -4.52
C GLU A 98 -7.01 -3.82 -4.81
N THR A 99 -7.80 -4.86 -4.56
CA THR A 99 -9.26 -4.76 -4.65
C THR A 99 -9.78 -3.76 -3.62
N ALA A 100 -9.34 -3.85 -2.37
CA ALA A 100 -9.74 -2.91 -1.32
C ALA A 100 -9.25 -1.47 -1.63
N ASP A 101 -8.00 -1.32 -2.07
CA ASP A 101 -7.45 -0.04 -2.50
C ASP A 101 -8.33 0.60 -3.59
N SER A 102 -8.62 -0.14 -4.66
CA SER A 102 -9.42 0.33 -5.78
C SER A 102 -10.86 0.67 -5.40
N LEU A 103 -11.49 -0.15 -4.54
CA LEU A 103 -12.86 0.08 -4.04
C LEU A 103 -12.98 1.35 -3.19
N ILE A 104 -11.88 1.83 -2.60
CA ILE A 104 -11.85 3.08 -1.85
C ILE A 104 -11.42 4.24 -2.74
N PHE A 105 -10.30 4.07 -3.45
CA PHE A 105 -9.70 5.13 -4.24
C PHE A 105 -10.65 5.70 -5.30
N PHE A 106 -11.14 4.86 -6.20
CA PHE A 106 -11.92 5.34 -7.35
C PHE A 106 -13.23 6.02 -6.95
N PRO A 107 -14.07 5.46 -6.07
CA PRO A 107 -15.31 6.15 -5.66
C PRO A 107 -15.03 7.45 -4.90
N VAL A 108 -14.02 7.50 -4.05
CA VAL A 108 -13.69 8.70 -3.29
C VAL A 108 -13.07 9.77 -4.19
N ALA A 109 -12.13 9.40 -5.06
CA ALA A 109 -11.44 10.35 -5.95
C ALA A 109 -12.35 10.87 -7.06
N PHE A 110 -13.11 9.99 -7.71
CA PHE A 110 -13.81 10.28 -8.95
C PHE A 110 -15.34 10.12 -8.89
N GLY A 111 -15.90 9.68 -7.77
CA GLY A 111 -17.35 9.54 -7.59
C GLY A 111 -18.07 10.88 -7.80
N GLY A 112 -19.10 10.87 -8.67
CA GLY A 112 -19.82 12.07 -9.10
C GLY A 112 -19.12 12.89 -10.20
N ILE A 113 -17.91 12.52 -10.61
CA ILE A 113 -17.17 13.14 -11.73
C ILE A 113 -17.19 12.22 -12.95
N ILE A 114 -16.97 10.92 -12.72
CA ILE A 114 -16.95 9.87 -13.74
C ILE A 114 -18.16 8.96 -13.49
N ALA A 115 -18.79 8.49 -14.56
CA ALA A 115 -19.94 7.59 -14.44
C ALA A 115 -19.51 6.22 -13.87
N TRP A 116 -20.41 5.57 -13.12
CA TRP A 116 -20.11 4.31 -12.43
C TRP A 116 -19.61 3.18 -13.34
N PRO A 117 -20.16 2.99 -14.57
CA PRO A 117 -19.64 1.95 -15.45
C PRO A 117 -18.16 2.14 -15.80
N GLU A 118 -17.73 3.36 -16.10
CA GLU A 118 -16.34 3.70 -16.40
C GLU A 118 -15.44 3.50 -15.18
N LEU A 119 -15.93 3.90 -13.99
CA LEU A 119 -15.19 3.66 -12.73
C LEU A 119 -14.96 2.17 -12.49
N LEU A 120 -15.98 1.34 -12.69
CA LEU A 120 -15.85 -0.12 -12.53
C LEU A 120 -14.83 -0.71 -13.52
N VAL A 121 -14.83 -0.25 -14.78
CA VAL A 121 -13.84 -0.67 -15.77
C VAL A 121 -12.43 -0.26 -15.33
N MET A 122 -12.22 0.98 -14.88
CA MET A 122 -10.94 1.46 -14.39
C MET A 122 -10.45 0.66 -13.18
N MET A 123 -11.33 0.34 -12.23
CA MET A 123 -11.02 -0.49 -11.08
C MET A 123 -10.58 -1.90 -11.51
N CYS A 124 -11.34 -2.55 -12.39
CA CYS A 124 -11.01 -3.87 -12.89
C CYS A 124 -9.65 -3.88 -13.62
N ILE A 125 -9.43 -2.92 -14.50
CA ILE A 125 -8.14 -2.79 -15.23
C ILE A 125 -6.98 -2.61 -14.23
N GLN A 126 -7.12 -1.74 -13.24
CA GLN A 126 -6.08 -1.51 -12.24
C GLN A 126 -5.75 -2.78 -11.45
N ILE A 127 -6.77 -3.48 -10.95
CA ILE A 127 -6.60 -4.74 -10.19
C ILE A 127 -5.88 -5.78 -11.07
N VAL A 128 -6.31 -5.95 -12.31
CA VAL A 128 -5.71 -6.92 -13.24
C VAL A 128 -4.26 -6.56 -13.54
N LEU A 129 -3.96 -5.31 -13.89
CA LEU A 129 -2.60 -4.88 -14.23
C LEU A 129 -1.64 -5.02 -13.04
N LYS A 130 -2.04 -4.61 -11.84
CA LYS A 130 -1.22 -4.74 -10.64
C LYS A 130 -1.01 -6.20 -10.24
N SER A 131 -2.05 -7.03 -10.34
CA SER A 131 -1.94 -8.47 -10.09
C SER A 131 -1.06 -9.17 -11.11
N LEU A 132 -1.14 -8.79 -12.39
CA LEU A 132 -0.27 -9.31 -13.44
C LEU A 132 1.20 -8.91 -13.17
N TYR A 133 1.45 -7.65 -12.78
CA TYR A 133 2.78 -7.20 -12.39
C TYR A 133 3.34 -8.05 -11.24
N GLU A 134 2.54 -8.33 -10.20
CA GLU A 134 2.94 -9.20 -9.09
C GLU A 134 3.36 -10.59 -9.57
N VAL A 135 2.59 -11.19 -10.49
CA VAL A 135 2.93 -12.51 -11.09
C VAL A 135 4.25 -12.43 -11.85
N LEU A 136 4.47 -11.39 -12.62
CA LEU A 136 5.70 -11.20 -13.39
C LEU A 136 6.94 -11.00 -12.51
N ILE A 137 6.81 -10.24 -11.42
CA ILE A 137 7.92 -9.97 -10.50
C ILE A 137 8.13 -11.10 -9.47
N LEU A 138 7.19 -12.01 -9.31
CA LEU A 138 7.20 -13.06 -8.31
C LEU A 138 8.50 -13.90 -8.25
N PRO A 139 9.12 -14.30 -9.38
CA PRO A 139 10.40 -15.02 -9.33
C PRO A 139 11.52 -14.23 -8.65
N VAL A 140 11.53 -12.89 -8.82
CA VAL A 140 12.47 -12.00 -8.16
C VAL A 140 12.13 -11.90 -6.67
N THR A 141 10.86 -11.69 -6.34
CA THR A 141 10.35 -11.62 -4.96
C THR A 141 10.71 -12.88 -4.17
N ILE A 142 10.54 -14.07 -4.74
CA ILE A 142 10.90 -15.35 -4.10
C ILE A 142 12.40 -15.38 -3.75
N ARG A 143 13.27 -15.00 -4.69
CA ARG A 143 14.72 -14.99 -4.46
C ARG A 143 15.12 -14.00 -3.38
N VAL A 144 14.56 -12.81 -3.40
CA VAL A 144 14.82 -11.75 -2.41
C VAL A 144 14.35 -12.19 -1.03
N VAL A 145 13.13 -12.70 -0.90
CA VAL A 145 12.60 -13.19 0.38
C VAL A 145 13.44 -14.34 0.92
N ALA A 146 13.85 -15.30 0.09
CA ALA A 146 14.70 -16.41 0.50
C ALA A 146 16.10 -15.93 0.95
N ALA A 147 16.67 -14.95 0.24
CA ALA A 147 17.95 -14.35 0.62
C ALA A 147 17.87 -13.63 1.98
N ILE A 148 16.82 -12.82 2.18
CA ILE A 148 16.60 -12.10 3.44
C ILE A 148 16.40 -13.09 4.60
N LYS A 149 15.55 -14.10 4.44
CA LYS A 149 15.35 -15.13 5.47
C LYS A 149 16.66 -15.81 5.87
N ARG A 150 17.55 -16.06 4.90
CA ARG A 150 18.85 -16.69 5.15
C ARG A 150 19.84 -15.75 5.84
N ILE A 151 19.88 -14.47 5.47
CA ILE A 151 20.81 -13.48 6.03
C ILE A 151 20.38 -13.07 7.45
N ASP A 152 19.08 -12.81 7.63
CA ASP A 152 18.51 -12.30 8.89
C ASP A 152 18.14 -13.42 9.87
N GLY A 153 18.06 -14.67 9.41
CA GLY A 153 17.64 -15.82 10.21
C GLY A 153 16.17 -15.75 10.66
N SER A 154 15.41 -14.79 10.16
CA SER A 154 14.03 -14.51 10.58
C SER A 154 13.01 -15.18 9.69
N ASP A 155 12.08 -15.93 10.29
CA ASP A 155 10.90 -16.47 9.64
C ASP A 155 9.73 -16.49 10.63
N VAL A 156 9.14 -15.32 10.87
CA VAL A 156 8.12 -15.12 11.91
C VAL A 156 6.77 -15.63 11.46
N TYR A 157 6.11 -16.38 12.34
CA TYR A 157 4.71 -16.80 12.21
C TYR A 157 3.86 -16.05 13.23
N ASP A 158 2.83 -15.37 12.74
CA ASP A 158 1.91 -14.57 13.55
C ASP A 158 0.85 -15.45 14.25
N GLN A 159 1.29 -16.26 15.19
CA GLN A 159 0.42 -17.04 16.08
C GLN A 159 0.10 -16.18 17.30
N ASP A 160 -1.16 -16.16 17.71
CA ASP A 160 -1.66 -15.47 18.92
C ASP A 160 -1.33 -13.96 19.01
N ILE A 161 -1.29 -13.28 17.87
CA ILE A 161 -1.10 -11.82 17.81
C ILE A 161 -2.43 -11.08 17.61
N SER A 162 -2.49 -9.84 18.09
CA SER A 162 -3.56 -8.92 17.74
C SER A 162 -3.32 -8.31 16.36
N TYR A 163 -4.27 -8.48 15.45
CA TYR A 163 -4.28 -7.84 14.13
C TYR A 163 -4.82 -6.39 14.17
N ASN A 164 -4.97 -5.80 15.36
CA ASN A 164 -5.38 -4.41 15.47
C ASN A 164 -4.34 -3.48 14.83
N THR A 165 -4.78 -2.60 13.94
CA THR A 165 -3.92 -1.69 13.19
C THR A 165 -3.30 -0.59 14.04
N VAL A 166 -3.90 -0.27 15.20
CA VAL A 166 -3.51 0.86 16.07
C VAL A 166 -2.90 0.40 17.41
N SER A 167 -3.29 -0.78 17.94
CA SER A 167 -2.85 -1.23 19.25
C SER A 167 -1.38 -1.66 19.26
N TYR A 168 -0.55 -0.93 20.00
CA TYR A 168 0.76 -1.39 20.44
C TYR A 168 0.54 -2.29 21.66
N THR A 169 0.55 -3.60 21.49
CA THR A 169 0.80 -4.48 22.61
C THR A 169 2.19 -4.14 23.15
N HIS A 170 2.26 -3.70 24.40
CA HIS A 170 3.52 -3.40 25.06
C HIS A 170 4.50 -4.54 24.82
N LEU A 171 5.68 -4.20 24.32
CA LEU A 171 6.86 -5.06 24.34
C LEU A 171 7.15 -5.33 25.82
N THR A 172 6.69 -6.44 26.35
CA THR A 172 7.41 -7.10 27.42
C THR A 172 8.65 -7.67 26.73
N LEU A 173 9.72 -6.90 26.75
CA LEU A 173 11.08 -7.42 26.54
C LEU A 173 11.32 -8.43 27.67
N PRO A 174 11.89 -9.61 27.36
CA PRO A 174 12.38 -10.51 28.39
C PRO A 174 13.53 -9.88 29.14
#